data_f0fe56f5931aaee10691ad5c4f2a2f09
#
_entry.id   f0fe56f5931aaee10691ad5c4f2a2f09
#
_cell.length_a   1.000
_cell.length_b   1.000
_cell.length_c   1.000
_cell.angle_alpha   90.00
_cell.angle_beta   90.00
_cell.angle_gamma   90.00
#
_symmetry.space_group_name_H-M   'P 1'
#
loop_
_entity.id
_entity.type
_entity.pdbx_description
1 polymer ?
#
loop_
_entity_poly.entity_id
_entity_poly.type
_entity_poly.pdbx_seq_one_letter_code
_entity_poly.pdbx_strand_id
1 'polypeptide(L)'
;MKRILVVEDDVIICGGVKLFLEKRGYEVETAYSCKEADGCLEHGFDLILLDRNLPDGRSLDYCRELRKSTKVPIIFLTARDTEADMIEGFRAGCDDYIAKPFSVELLYQRIEAVLRRSENALDGVKRERFHYGDMSVDFERMQVYISDEPIKLSVTEYRILELLIKNKGRVLTRDMIIQKIWDDNENYVDENTLNVHIRRLRQKIEKDAGNPEYVITVFGIGYTFGET
;
A
#
# COMPACT_ATOMS: atom_id res chain seq x y z
N MET A 1 4.90 21.33 -12.07
CA MET A 1 5.51 20.87 -10.80
C MET A 1 4.37 20.33 -9.98
N LYS A 2 4.49 19.14 -9.38
CA LYS A 2 3.42 18.57 -8.57
C LYS A 2 3.37 19.23 -7.20
N ARG A 3 2.16 19.41 -6.68
CA ARG A 3 1.90 20.08 -5.40
C ARG A 3 1.46 19.07 -4.35
N ILE A 4 2.09 19.08 -3.19
CA ILE A 4 1.81 18.20 -2.07
C ILE A 4 1.39 19.03 -0.85
N LEU A 5 0.24 18.70 -0.25
CA LEU A 5 -0.15 19.24 1.04
C LEU A 5 0.32 18.26 2.15
N VAL A 6 1.04 18.78 3.14
CA VAL A 6 1.45 18.04 4.33
C VAL A 6 0.68 18.55 5.52
N VAL A 7 -0.17 17.70 6.09
CA VAL A 7 -0.99 18.02 7.27
C VAL A 7 -0.45 17.22 8.46
N GLU A 8 0.33 17.88 9.30
CA GLU A 8 1.10 17.27 10.40
C GLU A 8 1.34 18.29 11.49
N ASP A 9 0.95 18.01 12.73
CA ASP A 9 1.08 18.95 13.85
C ASP A 9 2.51 19.02 14.43
N ASP A 10 3.31 17.97 14.26
CA ASP A 10 4.72 18.02 14.62
C ASP A 10 5.51 18.86 13.60
N VAL A 11 5.91 20.06 14.06
CA VAL A 11 6.64 21.05 13.24
C VAL A 11 7.98 20.50 12.71
N ILE A 12 8.64 19.60 13.48
CA ILE A 12 9.93 19.03 13.08
C ILE A 12 9.70 18.02 11.94
N ILE A 13 8.73 17.13 12.10
CA ILE A 13 8.37 16.15 11.06
C ILE A 13 7.90 16.89 9.81
N CYS A 14 6.96 17.84 9.98
CA CYS A 14 6.40 18.62 8.88
C CYS A 14 7.50 19.37 8.12
N GLY A 15 8.38 20.08 8.81
CA GLY A 15 9.50 20.82 8.20
C GLY A 15 10.53 19.91 7.53
N GLY A 16 10.84 18.76 8.14
CA GLY A 16 11.74 17.76 7.57
C GLY A 16 11.20 17.16 6.27
N VAL A 17 9.92 16.77 6.25
CA VAL A 17 9.23 16.25 5.06
C VAL A 17 9.17 17.31 3.96
N LYS A 18 8.78 18.55 4.29
CA LYS A 18 8.75 19.65 3.35
C LYS A 18 10.11 19.86 2.67
N LEU A 19 11.15 20.08 3.45
CA LEU A 19 12.51 20.33 2.93
C LEU A 19 12.99 19.20 2.02
N PHE A 20 12.69 17.96 2.40
CA PHE A 20 13.09 16.77 1.64
C PHE A 20 12.36 16.69 0.29
N LEU A 21 11.06 16.93 0.25
CA LEU A 21 10.24 16.88 -0.97
C LEU A 21 10.53 18.06 -1.91
N GLU A 22 10.73 19.27 -1.37
CA GLU A 22 11.13 20.44 -2.15
C GLU A 22 12.47 20.22 -2.88
N LYS A 23 13.44 19.60 -2.23
CA LYS A 23 14.72 19.20 -2.86
C LYS A 23 14.55 18.21 -4.02
N ARG A 24 13.43 17.49 -4.07
CA ARG A 24 13.07 16.57 -5.16
C ARG A 24 12.15 17.16 -6.22
N GLY A 25 11.91 18.46 -6.15
CA GLY A 25 11.18 19.20 -7.18
C GLY A 25 9.67 19.25 -7.00
N TYR A 26 9.16 18.97 -5.79
CA TYR A 26 7.76 19.19 -5.43
C TYR A 26 7.55 20.61 -4.91
N GLU A 27 6.36 21.13 -5.09
CA GLU A 27 5.86 22.30 -4.37
C GLU A 27 5.12 21.80 -3.13
N VAL A 28 5.54 22.24 -1.93
CA VAL A 28 5.01 21.70 -0.68
C VAL A 28 4.39 22.78 0.17
N GLU A 29 3.10 22.62 0.45
CA GLU A 29 2.37 23.45 1.40
C GLU A 29 2.14 22.64 2.70
N THR A 30 2.10 23.33 3.84
CA THR A 30 1.99 22.71 5.16
C THR A 30 0.81 23.26 5.92
N ALA A 31 0.12 22.39 6.65
CA ALA A 31 -0.94 22.71 7.60
C ALA A 31 -0.73 21.90 8.89
N TYR A 32 -1.09 22.45 10.03
CA TYR A 32 -0.89 21.84 11.35
C TYR A 32 -2.18 21.32 11.99
N SER A 33 -3.29 21.39 11.25
CA SER A 33 -4.61 20.90 11.64
C SER A 33 -5.47 20.67 10.40
N CYS A 34 -6.57 19.90 10.53
CA CYS A 34 -7.55 19.77 9.45
C CYS A 34 -8.17 21.13 9.09
N LYS A 35 -8.38 21.99 10.08
CA LYS A 35 -8.95 23.34 9.87
C LYS A 35 -8.03 24.22 9.04
N GLU A 36 -6.71 24.17 9.25
CA GLU A 36 -5.76 24.90 8.42
C GLU A 36 -5.69 24.31 7.01
N ALA A 37 -5.74 22.98 6.90
CA ALA A 37 -5.75 22.30 5.63
C ALA A 37 -6.95 22.70 4.75
N ASP A 38 -8.12 22.93 5.32
CA ASP A 38 -9.30 23.43 4.61
C ASP A 38 -9.03 24.74 3.86
N GLY A 39 -8.27 25.64 4.49
CA GLY A 39 -7.87 26.91 3.86
C GLY A 39 -6.91 26.75 2.69
N CYS A 40 -6.21 25.65 2.61
CA CYS A 40 -5.23 25.36 1.54
C CYS A 40 -5.86 24.66 0.33
N LEU A 41 -7.01 24.00 0.48
CA LEU A 41 -7.58 23.11 -0.54
C LEU A 41 -7.89 23.83 -1.87
N GLU A 42 -8.21 25.13 -1.84
CA GLU A 42 -8.49 25.92 -3.04
C GLU A 42 -7.27 26.03 -3.97
N HIS A 43 -6.06 25.83 -3.45
CA HIS A 43 -4.83 25.93 -4.23
C HIS A 43 -4.63 24.74 -5.19
N GLY A 44 -5.33 23.63 -4.99
CA GLY A 44 -5.23 22.39 -5.77
C GLY A 44 -3.94 21.62 -5.48
N PHE A 45 -4.07 20.34 -5.16
CA PHE A 45 -2.94 19.45 -4.85
C PHE A 45 -3.01 18.18 -5.67
N ASP A 46 -1.85 17.59 -5.91
CA ASP A 46 -1.71 16.29 -6.57
C ASP A 46 -1.68 15.14 -5.54
N LEU A 47 -1.36 15.45 -4.26
CA LEU A 47 -1.32 14.48 -3.17
C LEU A 47 -1.44 15.19 -1.81
N ILE A 48 -2.08 14.52 -0.85
CA ILE A 48 -2.19 14.96 0.54
C ILE A 48 -1.51 13.92 1.44
N LEU A 49 -0.54 14.35 2.26
CA LEU A 49 -0.04 13.60 3.40
C LEU A 49 -0.82 14.05 4.63
N LEU A 50 -1.46 13.14 5.32
CA LEU A 50 -2.37 13.47 6.42
C LEU A 50 -2.00 12.69 7.68
N ASP A 51 -1.58 13.38 8.74
CA ASP A 51 -1.41 12.72 10.03
C ASP A 51 -2.76 12.26 10.58
N ARG A 52 -2.75 11.05 11.11
CA ARG A 52 -3.93 10.48 11.73
C ARG A 52 -4.26 11.10 13.09
N ASN A 53 -3.28 11.60 13.81
CA ASN A 53 -3.39 12.08 15.19
C ASN A 53 -3.27 13.60 15.29
N LEU A 54 -4.02 14.34 14.49
CA LEU A 54 -4.05 15.79 14.56
C LEU A 54 -4.73 16.30 15.83
N PRO A 55 -4.39 17.50 16.32
CA PRO A 55 -4.92 18.05 17.57
C PRO A 55 -6.42 18.28 17.57
N ASP A 56 -7.02 18.49 16.40
CA ASP A 56 -8.47 18.61 16.22
C ASP A 56 -9.20 17.26 16.10
N GLY A 57 -8.48 16.13 16.19
CA GLY A 57 -8.99 14.78 16.35
C GLY A 57 -9.86 14.24 15.19
N ARG A 58 -9.84 14.90 14.04
CA ARG A 58 -10.82 14.69 12.95
C ARG A 58 -10.26 14.01 11.71
N SER A 59 -9.02 13.52 11.69
CA SER A 59 -8.33 13.09 10.47
C SER A 59 -9.09 12.04 9.64
N LEU A 60 -9.70 11.04 10.27
CA LEU A 60 -10.52 10.03 9.55
C LEU A 60 -11.79 10.63 8.95
N ASP A 61 -12.50 11.45 9.73
CA ASP A 61 -13.71 12.10 9.25
C ASP A 61 -13.35 13.13 8.18
N TYR A 62 -12.26 13.83 8.36
CA TYR A 62 -11.71 14.75 7.37
C TYR A 62 -11.37 14.03 6.05
N CYS A 63 -10.74 12.88 6.09
CA CYS A 63 -10.52 12.06 4.91
C CYS A 63 -11.83 11.68 4.21
N ARG A 64 -12.87 11.27 4.98
CA ARG A 64 -14.20 10.95 4.43
C ARG A 64 -14.86 12.16 3.78
N GLU A 65 -14.73 13.35 4.38
CA GLU A 65 -15.26 14.60 3.82
C GLU A 65 -14.51 14.98 2.52
N LEU A 66 -13.18 14.93 2.53
CA LEU A 66 -12.37 15.17 1.33
C LEU A 66 -12.79 14.26 0.18
N ARG A 67 -13.07 12.99 0.45
CA ARG A 67 -13.49 12.02 -0.57
C ARG A 67 -14.84 12.32 -1.23
N LYS A 68 -15.68 13.15 -0.62
CA LYS A 68 -16.93 13.61 -1.25
C LYS A 68 -16.68 14.65 -2.33
N SER A 69 -15.59 15.42 -2.23
CA SER A 69 -15.29 16.57 -3.09
C SER A 69 -14.07 16.36 -4.00
N THR A 70 -13.12 15.48 -3.64
CA THR A 70 -11.89 15.31 -4.40
C THR A 70 -11.48 13.84 -4.56
N LYS A 71 -10.78 13.59 -5.69
CA LYS A 71 -10.09 12.32 -5.98
C LYS A 71 -8.57 12.41 -5.74
N VAL A 72 -8.09 13.52 -5.20
CA VAL A 72 -6.67 13.70 -4.87
C VAL A 72 -6.22 12.59 -3.93
N PRO A 73 -5.15 11.86 -4.22
CA PRO A 73 -4.69 10.76 -3.37
C PRO A 73 -4.28 11.26 -1.99
N ILE A 74 -4.62 10.46 -0.96
CA ILE A 74 -4.34 10.72 0.44
C ILE A 74 -3.50 9.58 1.01
N ILE A 75 -2.34 9.91 1.58
CA ILE A 75 -1.51 8.97 2.35
C ILE A 75 -1.61 9.34 3.82
N PHE A 76 -2.02 8.39 4.67
CA PHE A 76 -1.97 8.60 6.11
C PHE A 76 -0.56 8.41 6.67
N LEU A 77 -0.15 9.35 7.52
CA LEU A 77 0.97 9.19 8.44
C LEU A 77 0.42 8.77 9.80
N THR A 78 0.88 7.69 10.39
CA THR A 78 0.25 7.15 11.60
C THR A 78 1.26 6.55 12.57
N ALA A 79 1.11 6.84 13.86
CA ALA A 79 1.83 6.14 14.92
C ALA A 79 1.20 4.77 15.27
N ARG A 80 0.04 4.45 14.68
CA ARG A 80 -0.68 3.20 14.93
C ARG A 80 -0.54 2.28 13.72
N ASP A 81 0.02 1.11 13.96
CA ASP A 81 0.33 0.08 12.98
C ASP A 81 -0.58 -1.16 13.11
N THR A 82 -1.66 -1.06 13.93
CA THR A 82 -2.58 -2.19 14.07
C THR A 82 -3.38 -2.42 12.79
N GLU A 83 -3.65 -3.67 12.49
CA GLU A 83 -4.47 -4.07 11.34
C GLU A 83 -5.86 -3.38 11.35
N ALA A 84 -6.45 -3.20 12.53
CA ALA A 84 -7.73 -2.52 12.69
C ALA A 84 -7.66 -1.04 12.27
N ASP A 85 -6.60 -0.34 12.65
CA ASP A 85 -6.37 1.07 12.28
C ASP A 85 -6.16 1.25 10.78
N MET A 86 -5.44 0.33 10.15
CA MET A 86 -5.23 0.32 8.70
C MET A 86 -6.53 0.10 7.93
N ILE A 87 -7.35 -0.89 8.36
CA ILE A 87 -8.66 -1.16 7.76
C ILE A 87 -9.56 0.08 7.86
N GLU A 88 -9.53 0.77 9.00
CA GLU A 88 -10.34 1.97 9.20
C GLU A 88 -9.87 3.12 8.27
N GLY A 89 -8.56 3.32 8.10
CA GLY A 89 -8.00 4.29 7.17
C GLY A 89 -8.44 4.02 5.72
N PHE A 90 -8.33 2.78 5.25
CA PHE A 90 -8.80 2.42 3.90
C PHE A 90 -10.31 2.57 3.74
N ARG A 91 -11.11 2.26 4.78
CA ARG A 91 -12.56 2.52 4.77
C ARG A 91 -12.89 4.01 4.75
N ALA A 92 -12.04 4.85 5.31
CA ALA A 92 -12.16 6.30 5.21
C ALA A 92 -11.79 6.84 3.82
N GLY A 93 -11.15 6.02 2.98
CA GLY A 93 -10.82 6.35 1.59
C GLY A 93 -9.38 6.79 1.36
N CYS A 94 -8.43 6.49 2.25
CA CYS A 94 -7.02 6.73 1.95
C CYS A 94 -6.50 5.76 0.87
N ASP A 95 -5.46 6.19 0.15
CA ASP A 95 -4.85 5.42 -0.93
C ASP A 95 -3.64 4.60 -0.45
N ASP A 96 -2.98 5.06 0.62
CA ASP A 96 -1.87 4.36 1.28
C ASP A 96 -1.71 4.88 2.73
N TYR A 97 -0.84 4.21 3.50
CA TYR A 97 -0.48 4.64 4.85
C TYR A 97 1.01 4.37 5.11
N ILE A 98 1.59 5.13 6.04
CA ILE A 98 2.98 4.99 6.46
C ILE A 98 3.03 5.07 7.99
N ALA A 99 3.58 4.03 8.62
CA ALA A 99 3.77 3.99 10.06
C ALA A 99 4.94 4.89 10.49
N LYS A 100 4.73 5.68 11.56
CA LYS A 100 5.78 6.43 12.25
C LYS A 100 6.47 5.53 13.29
N PRO A 101 7.81 5.57 13.42
CA PRO A 101 8.75 6.40 12.67
C PRO A 101 9.02 5.86 11.26
N PHE A 102 9.17 6.74 10.26
CA PHE A 102 9.48 6.38 8.89
C PHE A 102 10.76 7.06 8.38
N SER A 103 11.41 6.45 7.41
CA SER A 103 12.45 7.13 6.66
C SER A 103 11.82 8.01 5.58
N VAL A 104 12.39 9.20 5.36
CA VAL A 104 11.91 10.12 4.30
C VAL A 104 12.05 9.50 2.90
N GLU A 105 12.99 8.58 2.73
CA GLU A 105 13.16 7.83 1.48
C GLU A 105 12.00 6.85 1.24
N LEU A 106 11.56 6.12 2.27
CA LEU A 106 10.38 5.26 2.18
C LEU A 106 9.12 6.07 1.88
N LEU A 107 8.95 7.23 2.55
CA LEU A 107 7.86 8.16 2.27
C LEU A 107 7.87 8.59 0.80
N TYR A 108 9.03 8.97 0.26
CA TYR A 108 9.17 9.36 -1.13
C TYR A 108 8.77 8.26 -2.11
N GLN A 109 9.22 7.02 -1.89
CA GLN A 109 8.85 5.88 -2.74
C GLN A 109 7.33 5.62 -2.74
N ARG A 110 6.68 5.82 -1.60
CA ARG A 110 5.21 5.71 -1.48
C ARG A 110 4.49 6.82 -2.22
N ILE A 111 4.96 8.07 -2.08
CA ILE A 111 4.44 9.23 -2.81
C ILE A 111 4.51 8.99 -4.33
N GLU A 112 5.68 8.59 -4.83
CA GLU A 112 5.88 8.29 -6.26
C GLU A 112 4.92 7.20 -6.75
N ALA A 113 4.79 6.12 -6.00
CA ALA A 113 3.89 5.02 -6.35
C ALA A 113 2.43 5.47 -6.41
N VAL A 114 1.98 6.29 -5.45
CA VAL A 114 0.60 6.79 -5.39
C VAL A 114 0.33 7.81 -6.50
N LEU A 115 1.24 8.76 -6.74
CA LEU A 115 1.10 9.75 -7.82
C LEU A 115 1.05 9.10 -9.20
N ARG A 116 1.92 8.12 -9.47
CA ARG A 116 1.89 7.36 -10.72
C ARG A 116 0.55 6.65 -10.93
N ARG A 117 -0.04 6.08 -9.87
CA ARG A 117 -1.39 5.46 -9.93
C ARG A 117 -2.46 6.47 -10.30
N SER A 118 -2.40 7.67 -9.73
CA SER A 118 -3.35 8.76 -9.96
C SER A 118 -3.30 9.28 -11.40
N GLU A 119 -2.11 9.49 -11.96
CA GLU A 119 -1.93 9.92 -13.35
C GLU A 119 -2.47 8.89 -14.34
N ASN A 120 -2.13 7.62 -14.15
CA ASN A 120 -2.61 6.53 -15.00
C ASN A 120 -4.14 6.35 -14.93
N ALA A 121 -4.79 6.83 -13.87
CA ALA A 121 -6.25 6.81 -13.74
C ALA A 121 -6.94 7.87 -14.61
N LEU A 122 -6.26 8.99 -14.92
CA LEU A 122 -6.79 10.09 -15.72
C LEU A 122 -6.64 9.85 -17.24
N ASP A 123 -5.58 9.14 -17.65
CA ASP A 123 -5.22 9.01 -19.06
C ASP A 123 -5.96 7.90 -19.83
N GLY A 124 -6.84 7.13 -19.19
CA GLY A 124 -7.57 6.03 -19.87
C GLY A 124 -6.65 4.95 -20.45
N VAL A 125 -5.37 4.95 -20.11
CA VAL A 125 -4.38 3.97 -20.56
C VAL A 125 -4.81 2.59 -20.08
N LYS A 126 -4.91 1.63 -21.00
CA LYS A 126 -5.08 0.22 -20.68
C LYS A 126 -3.98 -0.17 -19.70
N ARG A 127 -4.36 -0.35 -18.44
CA ARG A 127 -3.43 -0.78 -17.38
C ARG A 127 -2.91 -2.15 -17.73
N GLU A 128 -1.61 -2.29 -17.80
CA GLU A 128 -1.00 -3.60 -17.92
C GLU A 128 -1.20 -4.33 -16.59
N ARG A 129 -2.30 -5.09 -16.51
CA ARG A 129 -2.44 -6.08 -15.45
C ARG A 129 -1.46 -7.21 -15.74
N PHE A 130 -0.83 -7.72 -14.72
CA PHE A 130 -0.17 -9.00 -14.85
C PHE A 130 -1.22 -10.07 -15.13
N HIS A 131 -0.99 -10.91 -16.14
CA HIS A 131 -1.89 -12.00 -16.50
C HIS A 131 -1.15 -13.33 -16.44
N TYR A 132 -1.76 -14.32 -15.82
CA TYR A 132 -1.27 -15.69 -15.81
C TYR A 132 -2.45 -16.66 -15.65
N GLY A 133 -2.75 -17.47 -16.67
CA GLY A 133 -3.96 -18.28 -16.70
C GLY A 133 -5.20 -17.40 -16.56
N ASP A 134 -6.10 -17.77 -15.65
CA ASP A 134 -7.33 -17.01 -15.34
C ASP A 134 -7.08 -15.88 -14.35
N MET A 135 -5.85 -15.78 -13.79
CA MET A 135 -5.50 -14.73 -12.83
C MET A 135 -5.10 -13.45 -13.54
N SER A 136 -5.62 -12.33 -13.04
CA SER A 136 -5.05 -11.01 -13.34
C SER A 136 -4.79 -10.22 -12.05
N VAL A 137 -3.67 -9.50 -12.00
CA VAL A 137 -3.25 -8.72 -10.84
C VAL A 137 -2.98 -7.29 -11.25
N ASP A 138 -3.69 -6.38 -10.63
CA ASP A 138 -3.43 -4.95 -10.68
C ASP A 138 -2.54 -4.59 -9.47
N PHE A 139 -1.23 -4.50 -9.69
CA PHE A 139 -0.27 -4.19 -8.62
C PHE A 139 -0.45 -2.79 -8.06
N GLU A 140 -0.97 -1.87 -8.84
CA GLU A 140 -1.17 -0.49 -8.41
C GLU A 140 -2.34 -0.38 -7.43
N ARG A 141 -3.41 -1.14 -7.68
CA ARG A 141 -4.59 -1.17 -6.82
C ARG A 141 -4.54 -2.24 -5.74
N MET A 142 -3.49 -3.06 -5.73
CA MET A 142 -3.39 -4.25 -4.88
C MET A 142 -4.63 -5.17 -5.05
N GLN A 143 -5.14 -5.29 -6.27
CA GLN A 143 -6.32 -6.09 -6.58
C GLN A 143 -5.97 -7.32 -7.40
N VAL A 144 -6.56 -8.43 -7.02
CA VAL A 144 -6.43 -9.72 -7.69
C VAL A 144 -7.79 -10.14 -8.22
N TYR A 145 -7.79 -10.68 -9.42
CA TYR A 145 -8.99 -11.20 -10.07
C TYR A 145 -8.72 -12.63 -10.54
N ILE A 146 -9.72 -13.49 -10.43
CA ILE A 146 -9.74 -14.83 -11.05
C ILE A 146 -10.96 -14.87 -11.97
N SER A 147 -10.75 -15.17 -13.25
CA SER A 147 -11.81 -15.14 -14.27
C SER A 147 -12.61 -13.82 -14.26
N ASP A 148 -11.89 -12.68 -14.12
CA ASP A 148 -12.42 -11.32 -14.00
C ASP A 148 -13.21 -11.00 -12.71
N GLU A 149 -13.39 -11.95 -11.81
CA GLU A 149 -14.03 -11.73 -10.52
C GLU A 149 -13.01 -11.27 -9.46
N PRO A 150 -13.28 -10.18 -8.71
CA PRO A 150 -12.34 -9.66 -7.72
C PRO A 150 -12.24 -10.57 -6.50
N ILE A 151 -11.02 -10.91 -6.12
CA ILE A 151 -10.71 -11.75 -4.96
C ILE A 151 -10.21 -10.88 -3.80
N LYS A 152 -10.83 -11.03 -2.62
CA LYS A 152 -10.40 -10.34 -1.40
C LYS A 152 -9.27 -11.09 -0.71
N LEU A 153 -8.06 -10.57 -0.82
CA LEU A 153 -6.89 -11.02 -0.06
C LEU A 153 -6.66 -10.14 1.16
N SER A 154 -6.11 -10.72 2.23
CA SER A 154 -5.50 -9.92 3.31
C SER A 154 -4.20 -9.28 2.80
N VAL A 155 -3.71 -8.26 3.51
CA VAL A 155 -2.45 -7.57 3.15
C VAL A 155 -1.28 -8.55 3.06
N THR A 156 -1.18 -9.48 4.02
CA THR A 156 -0.12 -10.50 4.04
C THR A 156 -0.24 -11.48 2.87
N GLU A 157 -1.45 -11.96 2.57
CA GLU A 157 -1.70 -12.85 1.43
C GLU A 157 -1.35 -12.15 0.11
N TYR A 158 -1.73 -10.89 -0.04
CA TYR A 158 -1.38 -10.10 -1.22
C TYR A 158 0.13 -9.90 -1.36
N ARG A 159 0.83 -9.52 -0.29
CA ARG A 159 2.30 -9.34 -0.29
C ARG A 159 3.04 -10.62 -0.66
N ILE A 160 2.58 -11.77 -0.15
CA ILE A 160 3.15 -13.07 -0.51
C ILE A 160 2.95 -13.34 -2.00
N LEU A 161 1.72 -13.15 -2.52
CA LEU A 161 1.42 -13.35 -3.94
C LEU A 161 2.25 -12.42 -4.83
N GLU A 162 2.30 -11.14 -4.50
CA GLU A 162 3.09 -10.14 -5.22
C GLU A 162 4.59 -10.49 -5.24
N LEU A 163 5.14 -10.91 -4.09
CA LEU A 163 6.52 -11.33 -3.98
C LEU A 163 6.83 -12.52 -4.89
N LEU A 164 5.96 -13.52 -4.90
CA LEU A 164 6.11 -14.71 -5.75
C LEU A 164 5.99 -14.36 -7.24
N ILE A 165 5.02 -13.53 -7.63
CA ILE A 165 4.84 -13.09 -9.02
C ILE A 165 6.05 -12.30 -9.52
N LYS A 166 6.58 -11.35 -8.71
CA LYS A 166 7.76 -10.56 -9.05
C LYS A 166 9.04 -11.41 -9.20
N ASN A 167 9.03 -12.61 -8.64
CA ASN A 167 10.12 -13.59 -8.73
C ASN A 167 9.70 -14.83 -9.55
N LYS A 168 8.74 -14.71 -10.46
CA LYS A 168 8.27 -15.80 -11.31
C LYS A 168 9.46 -16.52 -11.98
N GLY A 169 9.41 -17.86 -12.00
CA GLY A 169 10.50 -18.71 -12.52
C GLY A 169 11.66 -18.89 -11.55
N ARG A 170 11.55 -18.42 -10.31
CA ARG A 170 12.52 -18.64 -9.24
C ARG A 170 11.85 -19.24 -8.02
N VAL A 171 12.54 -20.18 -7.39
CA VAL A 171 12.09 -20.71 -6.09
C VAL A 171 12.58 -19.79 -4.99
N LEU A 172 11.65 -19.29 -4.17
CA LEU A 172 11.97 -18.55 -2.96
C LEU A 172 11.94 -19.49 -1.76
N THR A 173 12.99 -19.48 -0.95
CA THR A 173 13.02 -20.27 0.28
C THR A 173 12.03 -19.71 1.29
N ARG A 174 11.61 -20.53 2.27
CA ARG A 174 10.71 -20.09 3.34
C ARG A 174 11.28 -18.90 4.10
N ASP A 175 12.56 -18.97 4.46
CA ASP A 175 13.26 -17.89 5.16
C ASP A 175 13.27 -16.58 4.35
N MET A 176 13.52 -16.67 3.04
CA MET A 176 13.49 -15.47 2.17
C MET A 176 12.11 -14.82 2.14
N ILE A 177 11.04 -15.63 2.13
CA ILE A 177 9.67 -15.11 2.12
C ILE A 177 9.36 -14.50 3.49
N ILE A 178 9.67 -15.20 4.59
CA ILE A 178 9.44 -14.72 5.96
C ILE A 178 10.18 -13.41 6.16
N GLN A 179 11.45 -13.36 5.84
CA GLN A 179 12.27 -12.16 5.93
C GLN A 179 11.66 -10.97 5.17
N LYS A 180 11.26 -11.15 3.92
CA LYS A 180 10.72 -10.06 3.10
C LYS A 180 9.32 -9.61 3.48
N ILE A 181 8.53 -10.43 4.15
CA ILE A 181 7.15 -10.12 4.49
C ILE A 181 7.01 -9.59 5.92
N TRP A 182 7.87 -10.05 6.87
CA TRP A 182 7.73 -9.78 8.30
C TRP A 182 8.93 -9.11 8.98
N ASP A 183 10.10 -8.97 8.31
CA ASP A 183 11.36 -8.45 8.92
C ASP A 183 11.32 -6.96 9.38
N ASP A 184 10.24 -6.23 9.13
CA ASP A 184 10.10 -4.85 9.62
C ASP A 184 9.56 -4.75 11.06
N ASN A 185 9.21 -5.87 11.69
CA ASN A 185 8.73 -5.90 13.07
C ASN A 185 9.31 -7.10 13.81
N GLU A 186 9.95 -6.86 14.95
CA GLU A 186 10.66 -7.75 15.87
C GLU A 186 9.91 -9.04 16.34
N ASN A 187 8.89 -9.49 15.62
CA ASN A 187 8.19 -10.73 15.92
C ASN A 187 8.76 -11.86 15.08
N TYR A 188 9.43 -12.79 15.75
CA TYR A 188 9.90 -14.06 15.19
C TYR A 188 8.71 -14.82 14.61
N VAL A 189 8.53 -14.76 13.30
CA VAL A 189 7.50 -15.51 12.59
C VAL A 189 8.08 -16.85 12.18
N ASP A 190 7.44 -17.94 12.59
CA ASP A 190 7.85 -19.28 12.24
C ASP A 190 7.31 -19.75 10.88
N GLU A 191 7.86 -20.86 10.37
CA GLU A 191 7.41 -21.44 9.11
C GLU A 191 5.93 -21.86 9.12
N ASN A 192 5.35 -22.17 10.28
CA ASN A 192 3.94 -22.56 10.40
C ASN A 192 3.03 -21.38 10.06
N THR A 193 3.41 -20.16 10.43
CA THR A 193 2.68 -18.95 10.08
C THR A 193 2.67 -18.74 8.57
N LEU A 194 3.81 -18.89 7.90
CA LEU A 194 3.87 -18.82 6.42
C LEU A 194 2.97 -19.89 5.78
N ASN A 195 3.04 -21.14 6.26
CA ASN A 195 2.24 -22.24 5.71
C ASN A 195 0.73 -21.96 5.84
N VAL A 196 0.28 -21.35 6.94
CA VAL A 196 -1.11 -20.94 7.13
C VAL A 196 -1.53 -19.88 6.11
N HIS A 197 -0.69 -18.87 5.87
CA HIS A 197 -0.99 -17.84 4.88
C HIS A 197 -0.99 -18.38 3.45
N ILE A 198 -0.04 -19.25 3.09
CA ILE A 198 -0.02 -19.93 1.78
C ILE A 198 -1.28 -20.77 1.58
N ARG A 199 -1.68 -21.55 2.60
CA ARG A 199 -2.92 -22.34 2.53
C ARG A 199 -4.15 -21.45 2.31
N ARG A 200 -4.28 -20.35 3.07
CA ARG A 200 -5.40 -19.40 2.92
C ARG A 200 -5.39 -18.72 1.57
N LEU A 201 -4.21 -18.31 1.10
CA LEU A 201 -4.03 -17.73 -0.22
C LEU A 201 -4.53 -18.68 -1.32
N ARG A 202 -4.06 -19.95 -1.30
CA ARG A 202 -4.49 -20.98 -2.25
C ARG A 202 -6.00 -21.19 -2.24
N GLN A 203 -6.61 -21.26 -1.06
CA GLN A 203 -8.07 -21.42 -0.93
C GLN A 203 -8.87 -20.31 -1.63
N LYS A 204 -8.26 -19.15 -1.86
CA LYS A 204 -8.91 -17.98 -2.49
C LYS A 204 -8.61 -17.86 -3.98
N ILE A 205 -7.43 -18.28 -4.43
CA ILE A 205 -6.98 -18.03 -5.81
C ILE A 205 -6.92 -19.29 -6.68
N GLU A 206 -6.75 -20.48 -6.08
CA GLU A 206 -6.64 -21.73 -6.83
C GLU A 206 -8.02 -22.36 -7.07
N LYS A 207 -8.19 -23.03 -8.19
CA LYS A 207 -9.36 -23.86 -8.46
C LYS A 207 -9.41 -25.07 -7.52
N ASP A 208 -8.25 -25.66 -7.28
CA ASP A 208 -8.04 -26.74 -6.31
C ASP A 208 -6.81 -26.43 -5.46
N ALA A 209 -7.03 -26.06 -4.20
CA ALA A 209 -5.95 -25.75 -3.27
C ALA A 209 -5.02 -26.96 -2.97
N GLY A 210 -5.47 -28.18 -3.23
CA GLY A 210 -4.69 -29.42 -3.10
C GLY A 210 -3.77 -29.68 -4.30
N ASN A 211 -4.14 -29.14 -5.47
CA ASN A 211 -3.35 -29.21 -6.70
C ASN A 211 -3.15 -27.80 -7.28
N PRO A 212 -2.31 -26.97 -6.66
CA PRO A 212 -2.19 -25.56 -7.00
C PRO A 212 -1.47 -25.33 -8.34
N GLU A 213 -1.96 -24.36 -9.12
CA GLU A 213 -1.40 -23.93 -10.40
C GLU A 213 -0.61 -22.62 -10.28
N TYR A 214 -0.96 -21.75 -9.31
CA TYR A 214 -0.33 -20.44 -9.12
C TYR A 214 0.78 -20.47 -8.11
N VAL A 215 0.50 -20.95 -6.90
CA VAL A 215 1.49 -20.99 -5.81
C VAL A 215 1.96 -22.43 -5.60
N ILE A 216 3.06 -22.78 -6.24
CA ILE A 216 3.59 -24.15 -6.26
C ILE A 216 4.54 -24.38 -5.08
N THR A 217 4.42 -25.53 -4.40
CA THR A 217 5.37 -25.95 -3.38
C THR A 217 6.55 -26.68 -4.03
N VAL A 218 7.76 -26.20 -3.76
CA VAL A 218 8.99 -26.95 -4.04
C VAL A 218 9.43 -27.63 -2.75
N PHE A 219 9.19 -28.94 -2.66
CA PHE A 219 9.39 -29.72 -1.44
C PHE A 219 10.82 -29.58 -0.89
N GLY A 220 10.91 -29.34 0.41
CA GLY A 220 12.17 -29.15 1.13
C GLY A 220 12.85 -27.79 0.89
N ILE A 221 12.34 -26.93 -0.01
CA ILE A 221 12.97 -25.65 -0.36
C ILE A 221 12.04 -24.46 -0.03
N GLY A 222 10.88 -24.37 -0.68
CA GLY A 222 10.00 -23.19 -0.51
C GLY A 222 8.86 -23.16 -1.52
N TYR A 223 8.65 -21.99 -2.12
CA TYR A 223 7.54 -21.74 -3.03
C TYR A 223 7.97 -21.01 -4.30
N THR A 224 7.23 -21.22 -5.39
CA THR A 224 7.38 -20.51 -6.65
C THR A 224 6.02 -20.11 -7.21
N PHE A 225 6.00 -19.19 -8.17
CA PHE A 225 4.79 -18.81 -8.89
C PHE A 225 4.75 -19.46 -10.26
N GLY A 226 3.67 -20.20 -10.54
CA GLY A 226 3.47 -20.89 -11.81
C GLY A 226 4.44 -22.05 -12.04
N GLU A 227 4.39 -22.61 -13.25
CA GLU A 227 5.30 -23.69 -13.65
C GLU A 227 6.76 -23.23 -13.62
N THR A 228 7.66 -24.12 -13.14
CA THR A 228 9.11 -23.94 -13.12
C THR A 228 9.73 -24.26 -14.48
#